data_22655135ca47f72ce0c5b135a887a485
#
_entry.id   22655135ca47f72ce0c5b135a887a485
#
_cell.length_a   1.000
_cell.length_b   1.000
_cell.length_c   1.000
_cell.angle_alpha   90.00
_cell.angle_beta   90.00
_cell.angle_gamma   90.00
#
_symmetry.space_group_name_H-M   'P 1'
#
loop_
_entity.id
_entity.type
_entity.pdbx_description
1 polymer ?
#
loop_
_entity_poly.entity_id
_entity_poly.type
_entity_poly.pdbx_seq_one_letter_code
_entity_poly.pdbx_strand_id
1 'polypeptide(L)'
;MAISKNQIKFIRQLEQKKFRRREGLFVAEGTKVVGDLLAHYQPHSLFATQEWLAQHSSHLSRLTSHLYPVTDDELRRLSFLQHPQQVLALFPIPLPPDISLTSHPSPLTSNSSPLTSELSLALDGIQDPGNLGTIIRIADWFGIRDIYCSEDTVDAWNPKVVQATMGSIARVNIKYISLSDLIDLLPTDFPVYGTLLDGENIYTQALTPYGLIVMGNEGNGISPEIRQRVNRRLLIPSYRKDDTAESLNVAIATAITCSEFRRR
;
A
#
# COMPACT_ATOMS: atom_id res chain seq x y z
N MET A 1 -12.63 32.37 -3.27
CA MET A 1 -11.34 32.89 -3.79
C MET A 1 -10.90 31.99 -4.92
N ALA A 2 -10.50 32.54 -6.07
CA ALA A 2 -10.00 31.72 -7.17
C ALA A 2 -8.65 31.07 -6.80
N ILE A 3 -8.41 29.83 -7.22
CA ILE A 3 -7.16 29.13 -6.98
C ILE A 3 -6.01 29.84 -7.70
N SER A 4 -4.94 30.13 -6.96
CA SER A 4 -3.75 30.78 -7.51
C SER A 4 -2.97 29.86 -8.45
N LYS A 5 -2.26 30.43 -9.43
CA LYS A 5 -1.34 29.66 -10.29
C LYS A 5 -0.26 28.92 -9.50
N ASN A 6 0.17 29.48 -8.36
CA ASN A 6 1.17 28.86 -7.48
C ASN A 6 0.62 27.61 -6.79
N GLN A 7 -0.63 27.63 -6.31
CA GLN A 7 -1.28 26.45 -5.74
C GLN A 7 -1.44 25.34 -6.78
N ILE A 8 -1.85 25.67 -8.00
CA ILE A 8 -1.95 24.68 -9.09
C ILE A 8 -0.58 24.05 -9.36
N LYS A 9 0.46 24.88 -9.50
CA LYS A 9 1.83 24.40 -9.74
C LYS A 9 2.31 23.51 -8.59
N PHE A 10 2.08 23.92 -7.35
CA PHE A 10 2.44 23.15 -6.16
C PHE A 10 1.78 21.77 -6.14
N ILE A 11 0.47 21.70 -6.35
CA ILE A 11 -0.27 20.42 -6.35
C ILE A 11 0.20 19.52 -7.50
N ARG A 12 0.31 20.07 -8.72
CA ARG A 12 0.76 19.31 -9.90
C ARG A 12 2.18 18.76 -9.76
N GLN A 13 3.07 19.43 -9.03
CA GLN A 13 4.42 18.92 -8.75
C GLN A 13 4.41 17.64 -7.90
N LEU A 14 3.38 17.43 -7.07
CA LEU A 14 3.25 16.23 -6.22
C LEU A 14 3.03 14.93 -7.03
N GLU A 15 2.84 15.00 -8.35
CA GLU A 15 2.93 13.85 -9.24
C GLU A 15 4.31 13.16 -9.17
N GLN A 16 5.36 13.94 -8.91
CA GLN A 16 6.74 13.43 -8.89
C GLN A 16 7.17 13.06 -7.46
N LYS A 17 7.76 11.86 -7.30
CA LYS A 17 8.24 11.32 -6.02
C LYS A 17 9.14 12.29 -5.24
N LYS A 18 10.06 13.01 -5.94
CA LYS A 18 10.97 13.97 -5.33
C LYS A 18 10.27 15.11 -4.59
N PHE A 19 9.15 15.61 -5.15
CA PHE A 19 8.39 16.68 -4.51
C PHE A 19 7.55 16.16 -3.36
N ARG A 20 6.93 14.97 -3.49
CA ARG A 20 6.23 14.33 -2.36
C ARG A 20 7.15 14.12 -1.16
N ARG A 21 8.36 13.62 -1.40
CA ARG A 21 9.37 13.44 -0.32
C ARG A 21 9.79 14.76 0.31
N ARG A 22 10.01 15.81 -0.50
CA ARG A 22 10.42 17.13 -0.01
C ARG A 22 9.34 17.80 0.83
N GLU A 23 8.09 17.74 0.36
CA GLU A 23 6.95 18.39 1.02
C GLU A 23 6.31 17.50 2.11
N GLY A 24 6.62 16.22 2.13
CA GLY A 24 5.98 15.26 3.04
C GLY A 24 4.48 15.07 2.77
N LEU A 25 4.03 15.33 1.52
CA LEU A 25 2.62 15.35 1.15
C LEU A 25 2.31 14.43 -0.04
N PHE A 26 1.12 13.86 -0.05
CA PHE A 26 0.57 13.14 -1.19
C PHE A 26 -0.83 13.65 -1.55
N VAL A 27 -1.27 13.32 -2.77
CA VAL A 27 -2.57 13.73 -3.30
C VAL A 27 -3.53 12.56 -3.26
N ALA A 28 -4.74 12.82 -2.78
CA ALA A 28 -5.88 11.92 -2.87
C ALA A 28 -7.05 12.62 -3.59
N GLU A 29 -7.73 11.88 -4.46
CA GLU A 29 -8.83 12.42 -5.25
C GLU A 29 -10.06 11.52 -5.19
N GLY A 30 -11.23 12.14 -5.29
CA GLY A 30 -12.52 11.47 -5.32
C GLY A 30 -13.13 11.23 -3.94
N THR A 31 -14.46 11.28 -3.91
CA THR A 31 -15.25 11.25 -2.67
C THR A 31 -14.95 10.05 -1.79
N LYS A 32 -14.80 8.86 -2.41
CA LYS A 32 -14.53 7.64 -1.63
C LYS A 32 -13.13 7.64 -1.01
N VAL A 33 -12.09 7.90 -1.82
CA VAL A 33 -10.68 7.86 -1.35
C VAL A 33 -10.44 8.94 -0.30
N VAL A 34 -10.89 10.17 -0.58
CA VAL A 34 -10.77 11.29 0.36
C VAL A 34 -11.58 11.04 1.62
N GLY A 35 -12.82 10.52 1.51
CA GLY A 35 -13.67 10.20 2.64
C GLY A 35 -13.04 9.15 3.57
N ASP A 36 -12.51 8.07 3.02
CA ASP A 36 -11.82 7.03 3.80
C ASP A 36 -10.57 7.59 4.51
N LEU A 37 -9.79 8.44 3.82
CA LEU A 37 -8.61 9.07 4.41
C LEU A 37 -8.98 10.07 5.53
N LEU A 38 -10.03 10.86 5.37
CA LEU A 38 -10.51 11.81 6.39
C LEU A 38 -10.93 11.12 7.69
N ALA A 39 -11.34 9.86 7.63
CA ALA A 39 -11.66 9.07 8.83
C ALA A 39 -10.43 8.73 9.68
N HIS A 40 -9.23 8.72 9.08
CA HIS A 40 -7.99 8.28 9.72
C HIS A 40 -6.91 9.37 9.81
N TYR A 41 -6.92 10.34 8.89
CA TYR A 41 -5.89 11.38 8.77
C TYR A 41 -6.50 12.78 8.72
N GLN A 42 -5.76 13.75 9.23
CA GLN A 42 -6.06 15.16 9.00
C GLN A 42 -5.42 15.63 7.69
N PRO A 43 -6.17 16.21 6.75
CA PRO A 43 -5.61 16.74 5.53
C PRO A 43 -4.81 18.00 5.80
N HIS A 44 -3.72 18.18 5.07
CA HIS A 44 -3.01 19.46 5.01
C HIS A 44 -3.85 20.53 4.29
N SER A 45 -4.53 20.15 3.20
CA SER A 45 -5.41 21.05 2.44
C SER A 45 -6.50 20.24 1.74
N LEU A 46 -7.69 20.82 1.62
CA LEU A 46 -8.83 20.19 0.95
C LEU A 46 -9.47 21.17 -0.03
N PHE A 47 -9.63 20.75 -1.26
CA PHE A 47 -10.23 21.46 -2.38
C PHE A 47 -11.48 20.72 -2.82
N ALA A 48 -12.66 21.32 -2.68
CA ALA A 48 -13.90 20.64 -3.00
C ALA A 48 -14.97 21.59 -3.56
N THR A 49 -15.89 21.03 -4.33
CA THR A 49 -17.05 21.77 -4.82
C THR A 49 -17.98 22.13 -3.68
N GLN A 50 -18.78 23.18 -3.86
CA GLN A 50 -19.79 23.59 -2.86
C GLN A 50 -20.79 22.47 -2.56
N GLU A 51 -21.15 21.68 -3.57
CA GLU A 51 -22.04 20.54 -3.42
C GLU A 51 -21.45 19.49 -2.47
N TRP A 52 -20.19 19.11 -2.71
CA TRP A 52 -19.49 18.14 -1.85
C TRP A 52 -19.33 18.63 -0.41
N LEU A 53 -19.00 19.92 -0.24
CA LEU A 53 -18.88 20.55 1.09
C LEU A 53 -20.18 20.53 1.87
N ALA A 54 -21.29 20.79 1.20
CA ALA A 54 -22.62 20.76 1.83
C ALA A 54 -23.00 19.35 2.32
N GLN A 55 -22.66 18.30 1.53
CA GLN A 55 -22.95 16.91 1.87
C GLN A 55 -22.06 16.37 3.00
N HIS A 56 -20.84 16.93 3.21
CA HIS A 56 -19.85 16.41 4.14
C HIS A 56 -19.54 17.36 5.31
N SER A 57 -20.38 18.36 5.56
CA SER A 57 -20.16 19.43 6.56
C SER A 57 -19.84 18.91 7.98
N SER A 58 -20.45 17.79 8.38
CA SER A 58 -20.23 17.19 9.72
C SER A 58 -18.81 16.72 9.95
N HIS A 59 -18.11 16.28 8.91
CA HIS A 59 -16.72 15.82 8.99
C HIS A 59 -15.68 16.96 8.88
N LEU A 60 -16.14 18.13 8.41
CA LEU A 60 -15.28 19.27 8.09
C LEU A 60 -15.15 20.29 9.21
N SER A 61 -15.94 20.17 10.28
CA SER A 61 -15.96 21.13 11.40
C SER A 61 -14.61 21.34 12.09
N ARG A 62 -13.67 20.39 11.92
CA ARG A 62 -12.31 20.45 12.45
C ARG A 62 -11.27 21.02 11.44
N LEU A 63 -11.68 21.32 10.20
CA LEU A 63 -10.76 21.65 9.08
C LEU A 63 -10.84 23.13 8.65
N THR A 64 -11.13 24.04 9.55
CA THR A 64 -11.50 25.43 9.24
C THR A 64 -10.42 26.26 8.52
N SER A 65 -9.14 25.93 8.62
CA SER A 65 -8.05 26.80 8.13
C SER A 65 -7.50 26.46 6.74
N HIS A 66 -7.78 25.26 6.18
CA HIS A 66 -7.17 24.81 4.91
C HIS A 66 -8.20 24.20 3.95
N LEU A 67 -9.42 24.70 4.01
CA LEU A 67 -10.53 24.29 3.16
C LEU A 67 -10.75 25.33 2.07
N TYR A 68 -10.68 24.89 0.83
CA TYR A 68 -10.78 25.75 -0.36
C TYR A 68 -12.00 25.33 -1.20
N PRO A 69 -13.12 26.12 -1.16
CA PRO A 69 -14.20 25.93 -2.11
C PRO A 69 -13.72 26.24 -3.52
N VAL A 70 -14.00 25.32 -4.45
CA VAL A 70 -13.55 25.40 -5.84
C VAL A 70 -14.70 25.12 -6.81
N THR A 71 -14.56 25.63 -8.03
CA THR A 71 -15.42 25.26 -9.14
C THR A 71 -14.93 23.96 -9.81
N ASP A 72 -15.80 23.32 -10.61
CA ASP A 72 -15.41 22.14 -11.38
C ASP A 72 -14.23 22.43 -12.34
N ASP A 73 -14.18 23.64 -12.95
CA ASP A 73 -13.08 24.03 -13.83
C ASP A 73 -11.77 24.23 -13.06
N GLU A 74 -11.81 24.75 -11.86
CA GLU A 74 -10.66 24.88 -10.98
C GLU A 74 -10.18 23.48 -10.54
N LEU A 75 -11.11 22.59 -10.18
CA LEU A 75 -10.79 21.23 -9.79
C LEU A 75 -10.15 20.44 -10.93
N ARG A 76 -10.64 20.57 -12.19
CA ARG A 76 -10.00 19.97 -13.37
C ARG A 76 -8.54 20.40 -13.56
N ARG A 77 -8.21 21.64 -13.22
CA ARG A 77 -6.84 22.14 -13.32
C ARG A 77 -5.90 21.58 -12.27
N LEU A 78 -6.44 21.17 -11.10
CA LEU A 78 -5.69 20.54 -10.02
C LEU A 78 -5.52 19.04 -10.22
N SER A 79 -6.54 18.37 -10.74
CA SER A 79 -6.70 16.93 -10.76
C SER A 79 -5.70 16.21 -11.68
N PHE A 80 -5.31 15.00 -11.29
CA PHE A 80 -4.55 14.03 -12.09
C PHE A 80 -5.47 13.04 -12.84
N LEU A 81 -6.78 13.07 -12.56
CA LEU A 81 -7.76 12.19 -13.18
C LEU A 81 -8.27 12.77 -14.50
N GLN A 82 -8.58 11.91 -15.46
CA GLN A 82 -9.25 12.31 -16.71
C GLN A 82 -10.65 12.86 -16.46
N HIS A 83 -11.37 12.27 -15.49
CA HIS A 83 -12.68 12.67 -15.05
C HIS A 83 -12.62 13.03 -13.56
N PRO A 84 -12.25 14.27 -13.21
CA PRO A 84 -12.18 14.71 -11.83
C PRO A 84 -13.51 14.55 -11.11
N GLN A 85 -13.43 14.13 -9.87
CA GLN A 85 -14.58 14.08 -8.97
C GLN A 85 -14.55 15.29 -8.05
N GLN A 86 -15.61 15.51 -7.32
CA GLN A 86 -15.94 16.74 -6.58
C GLN A 86 -14.91 17.18 -5.52
N VAL A 87 -13.86 16.39 -5.23
CA VAL A 87 -12.88 16.66 -4.15
C VAL A 87 -11.48 16.17 -4.47
N LEU A 88 -10.51 16.99 -4.07
CA LEU A 88 -9.08 16.68 -4.03
C LEU A 88 -8.53 17.13 -2.68
N ALA A 89 -7.70 16.30 -2.04
CA ALA A 89 -7.07 16.64 -0.78
C ALA A 89 -5.57 16.29 -0.78
N LEU A 90 -4.82 17.08 -0.02
CA LEU A 90 -3.42 16.83 0.29
C LEU A 90 -3.33 16.26 1.71
N PHE A 91 -2.68 15.12 1.86
CA PHE A 91 -2.45 14.51 3.16
C PHE A 91 -0.96 14.42 3.45
N PRO A 92 -0.55 14.55 4.73
CA PRO A 92 0.80 14.23 5.13
C PRO A 92 1.11 12.76 4.85
N ILE A 93 2.31 12.50 4.31
CA ILE A 93 2.81 11.12 4.21
C ILE A 93 3.06 10.63 5.64
N PRO A 94 2.43 9.52 6.06
CA PRO A 94 2.67 8.97 7.38
C PRO A 94 4.16 8.67 7.57
N LEU A 95 4.73 9.14 8.67
CA LEU A 95 6.06 8.71 9.07
C LEU A 95 5.98 7.22 9.39
N PRO A 96 6.87 6.38 8.86
CA PRO A 96 6.91 4.99 9.26
C PRO A 96 7.10 4.97 10.79
N PRO A 97 6.29 4.19 11.53
CA PRO A 97 6.58 3.97 12.95
C PRO A 97 8.00 3.44 13.04
N ASP A 98 8.78 3.97 13.98
CA ASP A 98 10.13 3.49 14.24
C ASP A 98 10.07 1.97 14.37
N ILE A 99 10.68 1.28 13.42
CA ILE A 99 10.98 -0.13 13.59
C ILE A 99 12.12 -0.12 14.60
N SER A 100 11.79 -0.07 15.88
CA SER A 100 12.75 -0.30 16.94
C SER A 100 13.13 -1.79 16.90
N LEU A 101 13.99 -2.11 15.95
CA LEU A 101 14.78 -3.33 15.91
C LEU A 101 15.90 -3.14 16.95
N THR A 102 15.54 -2.78 18.18
CA THR A 102 16.51 -2.70 19.26
C THR A 102 16.95 -4.13 19.59
N SER A 103 18.20 -4.39 19.29
CA SER A 103 18.97 -5.60 19.57
C SER A 103 19.17 -5.91 21.07
N HIS A 104 18.27 -5.46 21.94
CA HIS A 104 18.28 -5.81 23.36
C HIS A 104 16.87 -6.18 23.83
N PRO A 105 16.62 -7.47 24.10
CA PRO A 105 15.42 -7.87 24.80
C PRO A 105 15.51 -7.36 26.23
N SER A 106 14.79 -6.31 26.57
CA SER A 106 14.49 -5.99 27.97
C SER A 106 13.54 -7.06 28.52
N PRO A 107 13.83 -7.68 29.66
CA PRO A 107 13.13 -8.90 30.13
C PRO A 107 11.73 -8.69 30.70
N LEU A 108 11.08 -7.55 30.51
CA LEU A 108 9.86 -7.21 31.27
C LEU A 108 8.71 -6.58 30.48
N THR A 109 8.54 -6.85 29.17
CA THR A 109 7.24 -6.61 28.53
C THR A 109 7.00 -7.65 27.45
N SER A 110 5.97 -8.46 27.63
CA SER A 110 5.43 -9.45 26.69
C SER A 110 4.71 -8.75 25.53
N ASN A 111 5.39 -7.90 24.77
CA ASN A 111 4.92 -7.36 23.52
C ASN A 111 5.65 -8.11 22.41
N SER A 112 5.09 -9.26 22.00
CA SER A 112 5.43 -9.87 20.72
C SER A 112 5.32 -8.79 19.66
N SER A 113 6.40 -8.58 18.88
CA SER A 113 6.35 -7.69 17.72
C SER A 113 5.18 -8.13 16.85
N PRO A 114 4.31 -7.23 16.34
CA PRO A 114 3.21 -7.58 15.43
C PRO A 114 3.69 -8.42 14.25
N LEU A 115 4.93 -8.20 13.80
CA LEU A 115 5.56 -8.94 12.71
C LEU A 115 5.66 -10.46 13.01
N THR A 116 5.83 -10.87 14.26
CA THR A 116 6.01 -12.29 14.62
C THR A 116 4.72 -12.99 15.01
N SER A 117 3.61 -12.28 15.14
CA SER A 117 2.31 -12.84 15.59
C SER A 117 1.21 -12.80 14.53
N GLU A 118 1.39 -12.05 13.44
CA GLU A 118 0.39 -11.84 12.40
C GLU A 118 0.97 -12.13 11.01
N LEU A 119 0.08 -12.21 10.01
CA LEU A 119 0.50 -12.26 8.60
C LEU A 119 0.90 -10.87 8.14
N SER A 120 2.01 -10.79 7.40
CA SER A 120 2.50 -9.59 6.74
C SER A 120 2.83 -9.89 5.28
N LEU A 121 2.83 -8.86 4.44
CA LEU A 121 3.28 -8.95 3.04
C LEU A 121 4.67 -8.33 2.89
N ALA A 122 5.52 -8.97 2.08
CA ALA A 122 6.74 -8.38 1.54
C ALA A 122 6.63 -8.30 0.02
N LEU A 123 6.88 -7.12 -0.53
CA LEU A 123 6.75 -6.82 -1.96
C LEU A 123 8.15 -6.53 -2.52
N ASP A 124 8.66 -7.47 -3.30
CA ASP A 124 9.99 -7.43 -3.86
C ASP A 124 9.95 -6.90 -5.30
N GLY A 125 10.15 -5.59 -5.45
CA GLY A 125 10.28 -4.94 -6.74
C GLY A 125 8.98 -4.81 -7.54
N ILE A 126 7.82 -4.64 -6.90
CA ILE A 126 6.56 -4.39 -7.61
C ILE A 126 6.62 -3.04 -8.32
N GLN A 127 6.51 -3.02 -9.67
CA GLN A 127 6.73 -1.83 -10.48
C GLN A 127 5.44 -1.14 -10.95
N ASP A 128 4.37 -1.91 -11.18
CA ASP A 128 3.12 -1.35 -11.68
C ASP A 128 2.29 -0.69 -10.56
N PRO A 129 1.92 0.60 -10.71
CA PRO A 129 1.10 1.31 -9.73
C PRO A 129 -0.28 0.69 -9.49
N GLY A 130 -0.89 0.10 -10.52
CA GLY A 130 -2.19 -0.56 -10.42
C GLY A 130 -2.10 -1.83 -9.60
N ASN A 131 -1.03 -2.63 -9.80
CA ASN A 131 -0.77 -3.83 -9.02
C ASN A 131 -0.54 -3.48 -7.55
N LEU A 132 0.34 -2.51 -7.24
CA LEU A 132 0.58 -2.11 -5.86
C LEU A 132 -0.72 -1.63 -5.18
N GLY A 133 -1.48 -0.76 -5.84
CA GLY A 133 -2.76 -0.29 -5.29
C GLY A 133 -3.77 -1.41 -5.06
N THR A 134 -3.82 -2.40 -5.96
CA THR A 134 -4.67 -3.59 -5.81
C THR A 134 -4.19 -4.49 -4.67
N ILE A 135 -2.88 -4.69 -4.52
CA ILE A 135 -2.30 -5.47 -3.41
C ILE A 135 -2.62 -4.81 -2.06
N ILE A 136 -2.54 -3.48 -1.95
CA ILE A 136 -2.93 -2.74 -0.75
C ILE A 136 -4.42 -3.00 -0.40
N ARG A 137 -5.32 -3.03 -1.40
CA ARG A 137 -6.74 -3.38 -1.17
C ARG A 137 -6.91 -4.82 -0.72
N ILE A 138 -6.16 -5.75 -1.30
CA ILE A 138 -6.18 -7.16 -0.92
C ILE A 138 -5.72 -7.31 0.53
N ALA A 139 -4.63 -6.65 0.91
CA ALA A 139 -4.13 -6.67 2.29
C ALA A 139 -5.19 -6.17 3.28
N ASP A 140 -5.81 -5.01 3.02
CA ASP A 140 -6.91 -4.45 3.81
C ASP A 140 -8.08 -5.44 3.92
N TRP A 141 -8.50 -6.04 2.78
CA TRP A 141 -9.61 -6.99 2.74
C TRP A 141 -9.37 -8.23 3.59
N PHE A 142 -8.16 -8.76 3.57
CA PHE A 142 -7.79 -9.96 4.32
C PHE A 142 -7.23 -9.65 5.73
N GLY A 143 -7.30 -8.39 6.20
CA GLY A 143 -6.85 -7.99 7.53
C GLY A 143 -5.34 -8.12 7.73
N ILE A 144 -4.56 -7.94 6.66
CA ILE A 144 -3.11 -7.86 6.71
C ILE A 144 -2.73 -6.38 6.84
N ARG A 145 -2.19 -6.00 7.99
CA ARG A 145 -1.93 -4.60 8.32
C ARG A 145 -0.60 -4.08 7.79
N ASP A 146 0.43 -4.91 7.81
CA ASP A 146 1.80 -4.49 7.48
C ASP A 146 2.22 -5.00 6.10
N ILE A 147 2.66 -4.06 5.27
CA ILE A 147 3.25 -4.30 3.95
C ILE A 147 4.66 -3.73 3.95
N TYR A 148 5.64 -4.58 3.72
CA TYR A 148 7.05 -4.22 3.57
C TYR A 148 7.41 -4.20 2.10
N CYS A 149 7.83 -3.05 1.59
CA CYS A 149 8.22 -2.86 0.21
C CYS A 149 9.74 -2.74 0.11
N SER A 150 10.35 -3.41 -0.87
CA SER A 150 11.73 -3.12 -1.26
C SER A 150 11.86 -1.67 -1.77
N GLU A 151 13.07 -1.12 -1.77
CA GLU A 151 13.31 0.28 -2.15
C GLU A 151 12.95 0.59 -3.60
N ASP A 152 13.05 -0.40 -4.48
CA ASP A 152 12.73 -0.36 -5.90
C ASP A 152 11.24 -0.60 -6.20
N THR A 153 10.43 -0.99 -5.22
CA THR A 153 8.96 -1.02 -5.36
C THR A 153 8.43 0.39 -5.63
N VAL A 154 7.45 0.49 -6.54
CA VAL A 154 6.80 1.75 -6.90
C VAL A 154 6.27 2.48 -5.66
N ASP A 155 6.37 3.81 -5.66
CA ASP A 155 5.98 4.64 -4.52
C ASP A 155 4.48 4.56 -4.23
N ALA A 156 4.11 4.08 -3.06
CA ALA A 156 2.72 3.93 -2.60
C ALA A 156 1.94 5.26 -2.60
N TRP A 157 2.64 6.37 -2.43
CA TRP A 157 2.06 7.72 -2.41
C TRP A 157 1.92 8.34 -3.80
N ASN A 158 2.29 7.62 -4.86
CA ASN A 158 2.02 8.01 -6.24
C ASN A 158 0.49 8.16 -6.43
N PRO A 159 -0.01 9.26 -7.06
CA PRO A 159 -1.45 9.47 -7.26
C PRO A 159 -2.17 8.29 -7.92
N LYS A 160 -1.51 7.58 -8.86
CA LYS A 160 -2.08 6.38 -9.50
C LYS A 160 -2.24 5.22 -8.51
N VAL A 161 -1.26 5.01 -7.62
CA VAL A 161 -1.35 3.99 -6.56
C VAL A 161 -2.45 4.35 -5.58
N VAL A 162 -2.43 5.58 -5.05
CA VAL A 162 -3.45 6.07 -4.09
C VAL A 162 -4.85 5.88 -4.65
N GLN A 163 -5.08 6.23 -5.92
CA GLN A 163 -6.36 6.03 -6.58
C GLN A 163 -6.75 4.56 -6.69
N ALA A 164 -5.80 3.68 -7.05
CA ALA A 164 -6.05 2.25 -7.20
C ALA A 164 -6.37 1.56 -5.87
N THR A 165 -5.93 2.11 -4.73
CA THR A 165 -6.26 1.57 -3.40
C THR A 165 -7.72 1.71 -3.02
N MET A 166 -8.48 2.61 -3.66
CA MET A 166 -9.90 2.90 -3.34
C MET A 166 -10.11 3.22 -1.85
N GLY A 167 -9.12 3.87 -1.20
CA GLY A 167 -9.14 4.26 0.21
C GLY A 167 -8.49 3.28 1.19
N SER A 168 -8.17 2.05 0.78
CA SER A 168 -7.54 1.05 1.65
C SER A 168 -6.19 1.48 2.20
N ILE A 169 -5.49 2.40 1.51
CA ILE A 169 -4.21 2.98 1.97
C ILE A 169 -4.32 3.65 3.35
N ALA A 170 -5.52 4.01 3.78
CA ALA A 170 -5.76 4.59 5.10
C ALA A 170 -5.68 3.58 6.26
N ARG A 171 -5.75 2.27 5.97
CA ARG A 171 -5.88 1.19 6.96
C ARG A 171 -4.71 0.21 6.97
N VAL A 172 -3.73 0.41 6.09
CA VAL A 172 -2.56 -0.47 5.94
C VAL A 172 -1.28 0.31 6.21
N ASN A 173 -0.35 -0.28 6.90
CA ASN A 173 0.97 0.30 7.15
C ASN A 173 1.92 -0.10 6.03
N ILE A 174 2.43 0.86 5.28
CA ILE A 174 3.37 0.60 4.18
C ILE A 174 4.75 1.11 4.59
N LYS A 175 5.73 0.22 4.57
CA LYS A 175 7.11 0.51 4.97
C LYS A 175 8.07 0.13 3.85
N TYR A 176 8.93 1.06 3.45
CA TYR A 176 10.03 0.81 2.51
C TYR A 176 11.29 0.48 3.30
N ILE A 177 11.84 -0.71 3.05
CA ILE A 177 12.97 -1.26 3.83
C ILE A 177 13.76 -2.25 2.97
N SER A 178 15.03 -2.48 3.33
CA SER A 178 15.77 -3.65 2.84
C SER A 178 15.07 -4.93 3.29
N LEU A 179 14.49 -5.68 2.35
CA LEU A 179 13.78 -6.94 2.67
C LEU A 179 14.74 -8.02 3.18
N SER A 180 15.99 -8.04 2.69
CA SER A 180 17.02 -8.96 3.21
C SER A 180 17.28 -8.71 4.68
N ASP A 181 17.52 -7.44 5.07
CA ASP A 181 17.77 -7.09 6.47
C ASP A 181 16.56 -7.40 7.35
N LEU A 182 15.34 -7.14 6.85
CA LEU A 182 14.11 -7.47 7.55
C LEU A 182 14.03 -8.98 7.85
N ILE A 183 14.28 -9.82 6.83
CA ILE A 183 14.19 -11.28 6.96
C ILE A 183 15.29 -11.80 7.87
N ASP A 184 16.51 -11.27 7.76
CA ASP A 184 17.66 -11.69 8.58
C ASP A 184 17.48 -11.37 10.08
N LEU A 185 16.57 -10.44 10.43
CA LEU A 185 16.20 -10.11 11.80
C LEU A 185 15.08 -11.00 12.38
N LEU A 186 14.42 -11.80 11.53
CA LEU A 186 13.37 -12.72 12.00
C LEU A 186 13.99 -13.94 12.69
N PRO A 187 13.25 -14.60 13.62
CA PRO A 187 13.67 -15.88 14.17
C PRO A 187 13.96 -16.91 13.07
N THR A 188 14.94 -17.76 13.24
CA THR A 188 15.40 -18.71 12.21
C THR A 188 14.30 -19.66 11.71
N ASP A 189 13.33 -19.99 12.56
CA ASP A 189 12.20 -20.87 12.26
C ASP A 189 10.93 -20.10 11.83
N PHE A 190 11.00 -18.75 11.79
CA PHE A 190 9.87 -17.92 11.39
C PHE A 190 9.50 -18.21 9.93
N PRO A 191 8.19 -18.44 9.62
CA PRO A 191 7.78 -18.80 8.27
C PRO A 191 7.87 -17.61 7.31
N VAL A 192 8.77 -17.72 6.33
CA VAL A 192 8.92 -16.80 5.20
C VAL A 192 8.46 -17.53 3.94
N TYR A 193 7.24 -17.22 3.50
CA TYR A 193 6.60 -17.84 2.36
C TYR A 193 6.93 -17.07 1.08
N GLY A 194 7.48 -17.72 0.08
CA GLY A 194 7.68 -17.13 -1.25
C GLY A 194 6.76 -17.78 -2.29
N THR A 195 6.07 -16.98 -3.08
CA THR A 195 5.28 -17.47 -4.22
C THR A 195 6.19 -17.68 -5.42
N LEU A 196 6.42 -18.92 -5.78
CA LEU A 196 7.43 -19.36 -6.74
C LEU A 196 6.88 -20.43 -7.69
N LEU A 197 7.37 -20.45 -8.93
CA LEU A 197 6.97 -21.48 -9.92
C LEU A 197 7.52 -22.87 -9.61
N ASP A 198 8.61 -22.96 -8.84
CA ASP A 198 9.21 -24.21 -8.36
C ASP A 198 8.83 -24.52 -6.89
N GLY A 199 7.75 -23.91 -6.41
CA GLY A 199 7.20 -24.16 -5.08
C GLY A 199 6.33 -25.41 -5.01
N GLU A 200 5.82 -25.67 -3.82
CA GLU A 200 4.85 -26.74 -3.55
C GLU A 200 3.42 -26.20 -3.64
N ASN A 201 2.49 -27.05 -4.04
CA ASN A 201 1.09 -26.67 -4.22
C ASN A 201 0.50 -26.06 -2.94
N ILE A 202 0.14 -24.77 -2.99
CA ILE A 202 -0.36 -24.00 -1.86
C ILE A 202 -1.58 -24.65 -1.20
N TYR A 203 -2.43 -25.35 -1.96
CA TYR A 203 -3.67 -25.96 -1.46
C TYR A 203 -3.43 -27.17 -0.58
N THR A 204 -2.23 -27.75 -0.61
CA THR A 204 -1.86 -28.95 0.17
C THR A 204 -0.90 -28.65 1.32
N GLN A 205 -0.37 -27.40 1.40
CA GLN A 205 0.59 -27.03 2.42
C GLN A 205 -0.06 -26.71 3.76
N ALA A 206 0.66 -26.98 4.85
CA ALA A 206 0.29 -26.53 6.19
C ALA A 206 0.69 -25.06 6.36
N LEU A 207 -0.26 -24.15 6.12
CA LEU A 207 -0.05 -22.70 6.28
C LEU A 207 -0.28 -22.30 7.72
N THR A 208 0.54 -21.37 8.23
CA THR A 208 0.42 -20.82 9.58
C THR A 208 -0.44 -19.55 9.60
N PRO A 209 -1.09 -19.20 10.72
CA PRO A 209 -1.85 -17.96 10.85
C PRO A 209 -0.97 -16.71 10.93
N TYR A 210 0.34 -16.86 10.98
CA TYR A 210 1.35 -15.80 11.01
C TYR A 210 2.46 -16.09 10.01
N GLY A 211 3.22 -15.09 9.64
CA GLY A 211 4.35 -15.23 8.72
C GLY A 211 4.49 -14.08 7.74
N LEU A 212 5.60 -14.07 7.01
CA LEU A 212 5.89 -13.11 5.96
C LEU A 212 5.63 -13.73 4.60
N ILE A 213 4.67 -13.21 3.85
CA ILE A 213 4.34 -13.66 2.49
C ILE A 213 5.08 -12.76 1.50
N VAL A 214 5.98 -13.31 0.73
CA VAL A 214 6.79 -12.58 -0.25
C VAL A 214 6.16 -12.74 -1.64
N MET A 215 5.87 -11.59 -2.26
CA MET A 215 5.41 -11.47 -3.64
C MET A 215 6.50 -10.79 -4.46
N GLY A 216 6.85 -11.37 -5.59
CA GLY A 216 7.91 -10.87 -6.46
C GLY A 216 7.46 -9.95 -7.56
N ASN A 217 8.43 -9.37 -8.28
CA ASN A 217 8.26 -8.53 -9.45
C ASN A 217 7.46 -9.25 -10.57
N GLU A 218 6.71 -8.48 -11.35
CA GLU A 218 5.83 -9.00 -12.40
C GLU A 218 6.59 -9.75 -13.50
N GLY A 219 7.80 -9.33 -13.83
CA GLY A 219 8.62 -9.93 -14.90
C GLY A 219 9.67 -10.91 -14.37
N ASN A 220 10.31 -10.58 -13.25
CA ASN A 220 11.48 -11.29 -12.75
C ASN A 220 11.18 -12.21 -11.54
N GLY A 221 9.98 -12.13 -10.99
CA GLY A 221 9.63 -12.86 -9.76
C GLY A 221 10.36 -12.33 -8.53
N ILE A 222 10.57 -13.17 -7.54
CA ILE A 222 11.31 -12.87 -6.32
C ILE A 222 12.81 -12.83 -6.65
N SER A 223 13.50 -11.76 -6.22
CA SER A 223 14.92 -11.57 -6.46
C SER A 223 15.76 -12.73 -5.89
N PRO A 224 16.92 -13.05 -6.50
CA PRO A 224 17.77 -14.16 -6.02
C PRO A 224 18.18 -14.03 -4.56
N GLU A 225 18.39 -12.80 -4.09
CA GLU A 225 18.76 -12.49 -2.72
C GLU A 225 17.65 -12.85 -1.73
N ILE A 226 16.41 -12.44 -2.02
CA ILE A 226 15.24 -12.73 -1.17
C ILE A 226 14.84 -14.20 -1.29
N ARG A 227 14.94 -14.78 -2.51
CA ARG A 227 14.63 -16.18 -2.76
C ARG A 227 15.46 -17.15 -1.91
N GLN A 228 16.72 -16.82 -1.62
CA GLN A 228 17.61 -17.63 -0.75
C GLN A 228 17.16 -17.64 0.71
N ARG A 229 16.42 -16.62 1.13
CA ARG A 229 15.90 -16.44 2.50
C ARG A 229 14.49 -17.00 2.69
N VAL A 230 13.80 -17.34 1.60
CA VAL A 230 12.50 -18.01 1.63
C VAL A 230 12.68 -19.44 2.15
N ASN A 231 11.99 -19.80 3.22
CA ASN A 231 12.04 -21.13 3.82
C ASN A 231 10.78 -21.98 3.58
N ARG A 232 9.73 -21.38 2.98
CA ARG A 232 8.50 -22.03 2.56
C ARG A 232 8.13 -21.60 1.14
N ARG A 233 8.28 -22.49 0.17
CA ARG A 233 8.04 -22.18 -1.25
C ARG A 233 6.64 -22.62 -1.65
N LEU A 234 5.82 -21.69 -2.11
CA LEU A 234 4.44 -21.92 -2.48
C LEU A 234 4.24 -21.77 -3.99
N LEU A 235 3.48 -22.66 -4.58
CA LEU A 235 3.04 -22.63 -5.98
C LEU A 235 1.52 -22.54 -6.04
N ILE A 236 1.00 -21.58 -6.79
CA ILE A 236 -0.38 -21.60 -7.27
C ILE A 236 -0.38 -22.44 -8.55
N PRO A 237 -0.94 -23.67 -8.54
CA PRO A 237 -0.81 -24.57 -9.68
C PRO A 237 -1.59 -24.08 -10.89
N SER A 238 -0.99 -24.20 -12.08
CA SER A 238 -1.73 -24.15 -13.33
C SER A 238 -2.43 -25.48 -13.60
N TYR A 239 -3.68 -25.44 -14.00
CA TYR A 239 -4.46 -26.64 -14.34
C TYR A 239 -4.44 -26.94 -15.85
N ARG A 240 -3.83 -26.08 -16.68
CA ARG A 240 -3.60 -26.39 -18.10
C ARG A 240 -2.37 -27.28 -18.24
N LYS A 241 -2.48 -28.26 -19.14
CA LYS A 241 -1.39 -29.21 -19.46
C LYS A 241 -0.61 -28.77 -20.70
N ASP A 242 -1.21 -27.89 -21.51
CA ASP A 242 -0.64 -27.40 -22.76
C ASP A 242 -0.10 -25.99 -22.59
N ASP A 243 0.17 -25.29 -23.68
CA ASP A 243 0.65 -23.92 -23.73
C ASP A 243 -0.20 -23.00 -22.83
N THR A 244 0.43 -22.43 -21.82
CA THR A 244 -0.21 -21.62 -20.77
C THR A 244 0.55 -20.33 -20.56
N ALA A 245 -0.08 -19.35 -19.92
CA ALA A 245 0.60 -18.16 -19.44
C ALA A 245 1.75 -18.55 -18.49
N GLU A 246 2.88 -17.89 -18.63
CA GLU A 246 4.08 -18.17 -17.81
C GLU A 246 3.84 -17.88 -16.31
N SER A 247 2.98 -16.91 -16.00
CA SER A 247 2.66 -16.52 -14.63
C SER A 247 1.27 -15.88 -14.52
N LEU A 248 0.76 -15.77 -13.30
CA LEU A 248 -0.40 -14.95 -12.97
C LEU A 248 0.04 -13.50 -12.72
N ASN A 249 -0.87 -12.55 -12.97
CA ASN A 249 -0.71 -11.19 -12.48
C ASN A 249 -0.44 -11.21 -10.97
N VAL A 250 0.53 -10.43 -10.49
CA VAL A 250 1.00 -10.47 -9.10
C VAL A 250 -0.10 -10.11 -8.09
N ALA A 251 -0.98 -9.16 -8.40
CA ALA A 251 -2.09 -8.82 -7.51
C ALA A 251 -3.10 -9.97 -7.43
N ILE A 252 -3.38 -10.66 -8.53
CA ILE A 252 -4.24 -11.85 -8.53
C ILE A 252 -3.59 -12.98 -7.72
N ALA A 253 -2.30 -13.24 -7.93
CA ALA A 253 -1.55 -14.23 -7.16
C ALA A 253 -1.59 -13.90 -5.65
N THR A 254 -1.43 -12.61 -5.29
CA THR A 254 -1.55 -12.14 -3.90
C THR A 254 -2.94 -12.44 -3.32
N ALA A 255 -4.01 -12.18 -4.08
CA ALA A 255 -5.37 -12.44 -3.62
C ALA A 255 -5.63 -13.92 -3.34
N ILE A 256 -5.18 -14.80 -4.26
CA ILE A 256 -5.30 -16.26 -4.09
C ILE A 256 -4.51 -16.72 -2.87
N THR A 257 -3.27 -16.25 -2.72
CA THR A 257 -2.41 -16.60 -1.58
C THR A 257 -3.04 -16.14 -0.27
N CYS A 258 -3.43 -14.89 -0.14
CA CYS A 258 -4.06 -14.36 1.08
C CYS A 258 -5.38 -15.11 1.41
N SER A 259 -6.18 -15.41 0.40
CA SER A 259 -7.41 -16.18 0.56
C SER A 259 -7.14 -17.57 1.14
N GLU A 260 -6.11 -18.27 0.67
CA GLU A 260 -5.77 -19.60 1.16
C GLU A 260 -5.26 -19.55 2.61
N PHE A 261 -4.47 -18.54 2.99
CA PHE A 261 -4.05 -18.34 4.38
C PHE A 261 -5.21 -18.05 5.33
N ARG A 262 -6.28 -17.39 4.87
CA ARG A 262 -7.45 -17.02 5.69
C ARG A 262 -8.55 -18.06 5.69
N ARG A 263 -8.53 -18.98 4.73
CA ARG A 263 -9.55 -20.06 4.62
C ARG A 263 -9.42 -21.12 5.72
N ARG A 264 -8.30 -21.21 6.37
CA ARG A 264 -7.96 -22.28 7.35
C ARG A 264 -8.08 -21.82 8.79
#